data_cef0a2df589abebbaef0f38ff69a2fab
#
_entry.id   cef0a2df589abebbaef0f38ff69a2fab
#
_cell.length_a   1.000
_cell.length_b   1.000
_cell.length_c   1.000
_cell.angle_alpha   90.00
_cell.angle_beta   90.00
_cell.angle_gamma   90.00
#
_symmetry.space_group_name_H-M   'P 1'
#
loop_
_entity.id
_entity.type
_entity.pdbx_description
1 polymer ?
#
loop_
_entity_poly.entity_id
_entity_poly.type
_entity_poly.pdbx_seq_one_letter_code
_entity_poly.pdbx_strand_id
1 'polypeptide(L)'
;RILSPAYQMTAWPTGQNFGRIKKQFDLGRVISVADKGMTTGDNIWYTINTPTHDGYVFSMSIRGAEKGIKDYVLKEEGYEWLGTEYKRKSRKSPRTILVTSVTGKKMKKQVDEKQVVFWSEKYARRAKAERETALAKARDLAQNPGNYTRATSYGAAKYVKK
;
A
#
# COMPACT_ATOMS: atom_id res chain seq x y z
N ARG A 1 27.47 -9.14 -15.04
CA ARG A 1 26.23 -9.79 -15.56
C ARG A 1 25.07 -9.28 -14.72
N ILE A 2 24.32 -8.35 -15.26
CA ILE A 2 23.12 -7.76 -14.63
C ILE A 2 22.05 -8.84 -14.68
N LEU A 3 21.60 -9.29 -13.52
CA LEU A 3 20.48 -10.24 -13.42
C LEU A 3 19.19 -9.55 -13.85
N SER A 4 18.53 -10.15 -14.83
CA SER A 4 17.23 -9.73 -15.36
C SER A 4 16.15 -9.66 -14.26
N PRO A 5 15.26 -8.64 -14.25
CA PRO A 5 14.27 -8.40 -13.19
C PRO A 5 12.98 -9.21 -13.40
N ALA A 6 13.06 -10.49 -13.67
CA ALA A 6 11.88 -11.34 -13.87
C ALA A 6 11.63 -12.32 -12.70
N TYR A 7 12.01 -11.96 -11.47
CA TYR A 7 11.49 -12.65 -10.30
C TYR A 7 10.23 -11.96 -9.82
N GLN A 8 9.09 -12.48 -10.21
CA GLN A 8 7.82 -12.16 -9.56
C GLN A 8 7.93 -12.58 -8.09
N MET A 9 8.23 -11.61 -7.22
CA MET A 9 8.19 -11.80 -5.77
C MET A 9 6.74 -11.84 -5.31
N THR A 10 6.06 -12.96 -5.53
CA THR A 10 4.71 -13.20 -5.02
C THR A 10 4.69 -13.55 -3.52
N ALA A 11 5.85 -13.80 -2.95
CA ALA A 11 6.08 -13.81 -1.50
C ALA A 11 7.43 -13.18 -1.25
N TRP A 12 7.53 -12.30 -0.23
CA TRP A 12 8.82 -11.90 0.31
C TRP A 12 9.54 -13.22 0.66
N PRO A 13 10.76 -13.43 0.17
CA PRO A 13 11.50 -14.61 0.59
C PRO A 13 11.49 -14.57 2.10
N THR A 14 10.93 -15.60 2.72
CA THR A 14 10.91 -15.83 4.15
C THR A 14 12.25 -15.30 4.70
N GLY A 15 12.27 -14.57 5.78
CA GLY A 15 13.40 -13.81 6.32
C GLY A 15 14.79 -14.41 6.17
N GLN A 16 14.90 -15.70 5.88
CA GLN A 16 16.11 -16.45 5.59
C GLN A 16 16.91 -15.93 4.37
N ASN A 17 16.25 -15.54 3.27
CA ASN A 17 16.98 -15.08 2.07
C ASN A 17 17.52 -13.66 2.23
N PHE A 18 16.79 -12.80 2.93
CA PHE A 18 17.27 -11.45 3.22
C PHE A 18 18.43 -11.49 4.22
N GLY A 19 18.34 -12.35 5.24
CA GLY A 19 19.42 -12.58 6.19
C GLY A 19 20.69 -13.13 5.52
N ARG A 20 20.54 -14.01 4.51
CA ARG A 20 21.68 -14.48 3.70
C ARG A 20 22.36 -13.36 2.93
N ILE A 21 21.59 -12.50 2.25
CA ILE A 21 22.13 -11.37 1.49
C ILE A 21 22.89 -10.43 2.43
N LYS A 22 22.29 -10.07 3.57
CA LYS A 22 22.96 -9.23 4.57
C LYS A 22 24.28 -9.82 5.03
N LYS A 23 24.31 -11.10 5.34
CA LYS A 23 25.51 -11.81 5.78
C LYS A 23 26.56 -11.92 4.68
N GLN A 24 26.12 -12.22 3.44
CA GLN A 24 27.00 -12.37 2.29
C GLN A 24 27.73 -11.07 1.92
N PHE A 25 27.06 -9.93 2.08
CA PHE A 25 27.59 -8.62 1.70
C PHE A 25 27.99 -7.76 2.91
N ASP A 26 28.02 -8.35 4.10
CA ASP A 26 28.33 -7.65 5.36
C ASP A 26 27.55 -6.34 5.55
N LEU A 27 26.25 -6.40 5.25
CA LEU A 27 25.39 -5.23 5.35
C LEU A 27 24.99 -4.98 6.80
N GLY A 28 25.25 -3.78 7.29
CA GLY A 28 24.75 -3.29 8.56
C GLY A 28 23.24 -3.07 8.54
N ARG A 29 22.79 -1.92 9.06
CA ARG A 29 21.39 -1.53 9.04
C ARG A 29 20.91 -1.28 7.61
N VAL A 30 19.75 -1.85 7.24
CA VAL A 30 19.13 -1.71 5.91
C VAL A 30 17.76 -1.08 6.06
N ILE A 31 17.35 -0.33 5.05
CA ILE A 31 15.98 0.19 4.91
C ILE A 31 15.34 -0.49 3.70
N SER A 32 14.31 -1.29 3.94
CA SER A 32 13.53 -1.95 2.89
C SER A 32 12.48 -1.02 2.32
N VAL A 33 12.48 -0.83 1.00
CA VAL A 33 11.46 -0.02 0.30
C VAL A 33 10.62 -0.95 -0.56
N ALA A 34 9.30 -0.95 -0.36
CA ALA A 34 8.42 -1.82 -1.11
C ALA A 34 7.02 -1.22 -1.32
N ASP A 35 6.30 -1.78 -2.29
CA ASP A 35 4.93 -1.43 -2.57
C ASP A 35 3.93 -2.05 -1.55
N LYS A 36 2.65 -1.78 -1.75
CA LYS A 36 1.57 -2.24 -0.85
C LYS A 36 1.48 -3.76 -0.70
N GLY A 37 1.98 -4.54 -1.64
CA GLY A 37 1.95 -6.00 -1.59
C GLY A 37 2.80 -6.57 -0.45
N MET A 38 3.77 -5.79 0.02
CA MET A 38 4.71 -6.19 1.06
C MET A 38 4.30 -5.75 2.47
N THR A 39 3.21 -4.99 2.63
CA THR A 39 2.77 -4.39 3.90
C THR A 39 2.04 -5.39 4.79
N THR A 40 2.55 -6.60 4.94
CA THR A 40 2.02 -7.58 5.88
C THR A 40 2.62 -7.38 7.27
N GLY A 41 1.86 -7.75 8.32
CA GLY A 41 2.36 -7.67 9.68
C GLY A 41 3.61 -8.52 9.91
N ASP A 42 3.68 -9.68 9.29
CA ASP A 42 4.83 -10.58 9.40
C ASP A 42 6.09 -9.94 8.77
N ASN A 43 5.97 -9.30 7.59
CA ASN A 43 7.10 -8.62 6.95
C ASN A 43 7.60 -7.42 7.77
N ILE A 44 6.67 -6.60 8.29
CA ILE A 44 7.02 -5.47 9.14
C ILE A 44 7.73 -5.96 10.40
N TRP A 45 7.12 -6.94 11.08
CA TRP A 45 7.66 -7.48 12.33
C TRP A 45 9.05 -8.08 12.14
N TYR A 46 9.23 -8.86 11.07
CA TYR A 46 10.54 -9.41 10.72
C TYR A 46 11.59 -8.30 10.51
N THR A 47 11.24 -7.28 9.72
CA THR A 47 12.18 -6.20 9.39
C THR A 47 12.67 -5.45 10.62
N ILE A 48 11.78 -5.05 11.52
CA ILE A 48 12.14 -4.24 12.69
C ILE A 48 12.84 -5.04 13.80
N ASN A 49 12.67 -6.35 13.81
CA ASN A 49 13.27 -7.23 14.84
C ASN A 49 14.58 -7.91 14.39
N THR A 50 15.20 -7.41 13.32
CA THR A 50 16.55 -7.85 12.97
C THR A 50 17.57 -7.37 14.01
N PRO A 51 18.70 -8.06 14.20
CA PRO A 51 19.76 -7.62 15.13
C PRO A 51 20.30 -6.22 14.82
N THR A 52 20.18 -5.79 13.57
CA THR A 52 20.65 -4.48 13.08
C THR A 52 19.55 -3.40 13.13
N HIS A 53 18.37 -3.72 13.69
CA HIS A 53 17.21 -2.81 13.74
C HIS A 53 16.91 -2.16 12.39
N ASP A 54 16.65 -2.99 11.39
CA ASP A 54 16.37 -2.56 10.04
C ASP A 54 15.10 -1.70 10.00
N GLY A 55 15.02 -0.84 8.99
CA GLY A 55 13.86 0.01 8.77
C GLY A 55 13.06 -0.40 7.54
N TYR A 56 11.89 0.18 7.39
CA TYR A 56 11.07 -0.02 6.20
C TYR A 56 10.36 1.25 5.75
N VAL A 57 10.10 1.33 4.45
CA VAL A 57 9.22 2.31 3.82
C VAL A 57 8.28 1.55 2.90
N PHE A 58 7.08 1.27 3.38
CA PHE A 58 6.09 0.50 2.63
C PHE A 58 4.90 1.38 2.25
N SER A 59 4.46 1.30 0.99
CA SER A 59 3.28 2.02 0.57
C SER A 59 2.00 1.33 1.06
N MET A 60 0.97 2.13 1.35
CA MET A 60 -0.33 1.65 1.80
C MET A 60 -1.46 2.16 0.92
N SER A 61 -2.45 1.32 0.65
CA SER A 61 -3.67 1.74 -0.02
C SER A 61 -4.65 2.35 0.97
N ILE A 62 -5.07 3.58 0.73
CA ILE A 62 -6.08 4.27 1.55
C ILE A 62 -7.44 3.58 1.49
N ARG A 63 -7.80 2.93 0.36
CA ARG A 63 -9.10 2.25 0.22
C ARG A 63 -9.30 1.14 1.25
N GLY A 64 -8.25 0.37 1.53
CA GLY A 64 -8.26 -0.72 2.51
C GLY A 64 -7.81 -0.32 3.92
N ALA A 65 -7.44 0.96 4.15
CA ALA A 65 -6.93 1.40 5.43
C ALA A 65 -8.03 1.45 6.51
N GLU A 66 -7.61 1.34 7.76
CA GLU A 66 -8.48 1.54 8.92
C GLU A 66 -9.06 2.96 8.97
N LYS A 67 -10.20 3.11 9.66
CA LYS A 67 -10.91 4.39 9.77
C LYS A 67 -10.00 5.52 10.23
N GLY A 68 -9.21 5.33 11.28
CA GLY A 68 -8.32 6.36 11.82
C GLY A 68 -7.23 6.84 10.86
N ILE A 69 -6.80 5.98 9.93
CA ILE A 69 -5.89 6.38 8.84
C ILE A 69 -6.65 7.17 7.77
N LYS A 70 -7.85 6.71 7.38
CA LYS A 70 -8.69 7.42 6.41
C LYS A 70 -9.06 8.81 6.89
N ASP A 71 -9.51 8.93 8.13
CA ASP A 71 -9.88 10.20 8.74
C ASP A 71 -8.68 11.17 8.76
N TYR A 72 -7.50 10.65 9.13
CA TYR A 72 -6.26 11.45 9.08
C TYR A 72 -5.93 11.89 7.65
N VAL A 73 -5.98 11.00 6.68
CA VAL A 73 -5.62 11.33 5.28
C VAL A 73 -6.59 12.33 4.67
N LEU A 74 -7.90 12.20 4.93
CA LEU A 74 -8.94 13.03 4.34
C LEU A 74 -9.09 14.40 5.01
N LYS A 75 -8.59 14.56 6.24
CA LYS A 75 -8.59 15.85 6.93
C LYS A 75 -7.60 16.79 6.25
N GLU A 76 -8.06 17.96 5.80
CA GLU A 76 -7.20 18.94 5.10
C GLU A 76 -6.14 19.59 6.00
N GLU A 77 -6.39 19.67 7.27
CA GLU A 77 -5.46 20.24 8.26
C GLU A 77 -4.12 19.48 8.30
N GLY A 78 -3.04 20.22 8.43
CA GLY A 78 -1.68 19.69 8.58
C GLY A 78 -0.98 19.34 7.27
N TYR A 79 -1.59 19.58 6.11
CA TYR A 79 -0.89 19.48 4.85
C TYR A 79 0.00 20.69 4.60
N GLU A 80 1.23 20.43 4.20
CA GLU A 80 2.20 21.41 3.73
C GLU A 80 2.38 21.27 2.24
N TRP A 81 2.34 22.39 1.51
CA TRP A 81 2.59 22.38 0.07
C TRP A 81 4.09 22.25 -0.23
N LEU A 82 4.41 21.40 -1.18
CA LEU A 82 5.73 21.24 -1.78
C LEU A 82 5.66 21.73 -3.22
N GLY A 83 5.97 22.99 -3.42
CA GLY A 83 5.70 23.66 -4.69
C GLY A 83 4.19 23.82 -4.93
N THR A 84 3.76 23.79 -6.18
CA THR A 84 2.37 24.04 -6.60
C THR A 84 1.55 22.77 -6.82
N GLU A 85 2.20 21.61 -6.98
CA GLU A 85 1.55 20.38 -7.44
C GLU A 85 1.42 19.29 -6.38
N TYR A 86 2.16 19.40 -5.27
CA TYR A 86 2.23 18.38 -4.25
C TYR A 86 1.95 18.96 -2.87
N LYS A 87 1.25 18.20 -2.06
CA LYS A 87 1.16 18.47 -0.62
C LYS A 87 1.42 17.19 0.17
N ARG A 88 2.00 17.35 1.34
CA ARG A 88 2.28 16.23 2.24
C ARG A 88 1.90 16.55 3.66
N LYS A 89 1.67 15.52 4.44
CA LYS A 89 1.67 15.59 5.90
C LYS A 89 2.23 14.31 6.49
N SER A 90 2.67 14.40 7.73
CA SER A 90 3.14 13.21 8.44
C SER A 90 2.77 13.23 9.90
N ARG A 91 2.68 12.06 10.50
CA ARG A 91 2.52 11.89 11.94
C ARG A 91 3.30 10.67 12.42
N LYS A 92 3.65 10.66 13.69
CA LYS A 92 3.99 9.42 14.41
C LYS A 92 2.70 8.83 14.93
N SER A 93 2.46 7.56 14.68
CA SER A 93 1.24 6.88 15.14
C SER A 93 1.53 5.40 15.37
N PRO A 94 1.24 4.87 16.54
CA PRO A 94 1.35 3.44 16.75
C PRO A 94 0.34 2.72 15.86
N ARG A 95 0.75 1.57 15.34
CA ARG A 95 -0.09 0.70 14.53
C ARG A 95 -0.11 -0.70 15.10
N THR A 96 -1.29 -1.30 15.16
CA THR A 96 -1.42 -2.71 15.50
C THR A 96 -1.30 -3.55 14.25
N ILE A 97 -0.37 -4.48 14.24
CA ILE A 97 -0.16 -5.46 13.17
C ILE A 97 -0.51 -6.86 13.67
N LEU A 98 -0.89 -7.74 12.73
CA LEU A 98 -1.10 -9.16 13.00
C LEU A 98 0.13 -9.93 12.56
N VAL A 99 0.75 -10.64 13.50
CA VAL A 99 1.96 -11.43 13.29
C VAL A 99 1.66 -12.89 13.54
N THR A 100 2.16 -13.76 12.68
CA THR A 100 2.02 -15.21 12.83
C THR A 100 3.10 -15.73 13.79
N SER A 101 2.68 -16.38 14.87
CA SER A 101 3.60 -17.03 15.78
C SER A 101 4.19 -18.32 15.16
N VAL A 102 5.22 -18.87 15.79
CA VAL A 102 5.80 -20.18 15.41
C VAL A 102 4.79 -21.32 15.45
N THR A 103 3.72 -21.18 16.25
CA THR A 103 2.62 -22.16 16.36
C THR A 103 1.50 -21.90 15.35
N GLY A 104 1.65 -20.94 14.41
CA GLY A 104 0.65 -20.57 13.41
C GLY A 104 -0.45 -19.64 13.94
N LYS A 105 -0.49 -19.31 15.24
CA LYS A 105 -1.49 -18.41 15.80
C LYS A 105 -1.22 -16.96 15.44
N LYS A 106 -2.27 -16.20 15.11
CA LYS A 106 -2.17 -14.75 14.89
C LYS A 106 -2.11 -14.00 16.22
N MET A 107 -1.11 -13.15 16.38
CA MET A 107 -0.92 -12.30 17.55
C MET A 107 -0.92 -10.83 17.13
N LYS A 108 -1.54 -9.99 17.97
CA LYS A 108 -1.47 -8.53 17.80
C LYS A 108 -0.15 -8.02 18.36
N LYS A 109 0.58 -7.24 17.57
CA LYS A 109 1.77 -6.51 17.98
C LYS A 109 1.60 -5.04 17.67
N GLN A 110 2.08 -4.19 18.56
CA GLN A 110 2.10 -2.76 18.34
C GLN A 110 3.47 -2.33 17.83
N VAL A 111 3.49 -1.49 16.81
CA VAL A 111 4.71 -0.95 16.22
C VAL A 111 4.58 0.56 16.09
N ASP A 112 5.67 1.28 16.37
CA ASP A 112 5.73 2.72 16.16
C ASP A 112 6.06 3.00 14.70
N GLU A 113 5.17 3.73 14.04
CA GLU A 113 5.32 4.11 12.63
C GLU A 113 5.33 5.63 12.47
N LYS A 114 6.12 6.09 11.50
CA LYS A 114 5.92 7.40 10.91
C LYS A 114 5.06 7.23 9.66
N GLN A 115 3.84 7.73 9.69
CA GLN A 115 2.92 7.75 8.57
C GLN A 115 3.14 9.04 7.77
N VAL A 116 3.43 8.88 6.48
CA VAL A 116 3.63 10.00 5.55
C VAL A 116 2.58 9.90 4.46
N VAL A 117 1.86 10.99 4.25
CA VAL A 117 0.81 11.09 3.24
C VAL A 117 1.25 12.09 2.18
N PHE A 118 1.17 11.67 0.92
CA PHE A 118 1.38 12.54 -0.23
C PHE A 118 0.09 12.67 -1.03
N TRP A 119 -0.20 13.87 -1.45
CA TRP A 119 -1.20 14.17 -2.44
C TRP A 119 -0.55 14.85 -3.65
N SER A 120 -1.02 14.52 -4.84
CA SER A 120 -0.54 15.12 -6.07
C SER A 120 -1.73 15.53 -6.94
N GLU A 121 -1.70 16.75 -7.44
CA GLU A 121 -2.74 17.27 -8.31
C GLU A 121 -2.87 16.44 -9.59
N LYS A 122 -1.76 16.06 -10.19
CA LYS A 122 -1.73 15.20 -11.38
C LYS A 122 -2.48 13.88 -11.16
N TYR A 123 -2.21 13.19 -10.03
CA TYR A 123 -2.92 11.95 -9.69
C TYR A 123 -4.39 12.19 -9.35
N ALA A 124 -4.72 13.30 -8.71
CA ALA A 124 -6.11 13.65 -8.41
C ALA A 124 -6.91 13.90 -9.69
N ARG A 125 -6.38 14.64 -10.65
CA ARG A 125 -7.00 14.88 -11.97
C ARG A 125 -7.19 13.56 -12.73
N ARG A 126 -6.16 12.70 -12.78
CA ARG A 126 -6.26 11.40 -13.42
C ARG A 126 -7.32 10.52 -12.78
N ALA A 127 -7.32 10.39 -11.45
CA ALA A 127 -8.31 9.61 -10.73
C ALA A 127 -9.74 10.14 -10.90
N LYS A 128 -9.89 11.47 -11.05
CA LYS A 128 -11.18 12.12 -11.37
C LYS A 128 -11.65 11.70 -12.76
N ALA A 129 -10.80 11.83 -13.77
CA ALA A 129 -11.14 11.46 -15.16
C ALA A 129 -11.49 9.97 -15.30
N GLU A 130 -10.70 9.08 -14.66
CA GLU A 130 -10.97 7.64 -14.63
C GLU A 130 -12.33 7.33 -13.97
N ARG A 131 -12.66 8.03 -12.89
CA ARG A 131 -13.96 7.89 -12.21
C ARG A 131 -15.12 8.39 -13.05
N GLU A 132 -14.99 9.54 -13.71
CA GLU A 132 -16.00 10.11 -14.60
C GLU A 132 -16.28 9.18 -15.77
N THR A 133 -15.24 8.62 -16.39
CA THR A 133 -15.38 7.62 -17.45
C THR A 133 -16.11 6.36 -16.93
N ALA A 134 -15.75 5.87 -15.76
CA ALA A 134 -16.39 4.70 -15.17
C ALA A 134 -17.86 4.97 -14.81
N LEU A 135 -18.21 6.18 -14.36
CA LEU A 135 -19.57 6.58 -14.06
C LEU A 135 -20.43 6.76 -15.33
N ALA A 136 -19.86 7.34 -16.40
CA ALA A 136 -20.54 7.45 -17.69
C ALA A 136 -20.89 6.05 -18.23
N LYS A 137 -19.89 5.13 -18.22
CA LYS A 137 -20.11 3.74 -18.59
C LYS A 137 -21.12 3.02 -17.69
N ALA A 138 -21.15 3.33 -16.39
CA ALA A 138 -22.12 2.73 -15.47
C ALA A 138 -23.55 3.20 -15.75
N ARG A 139 -23.73 4.47 -16.12
CA ARG A 139 -25.05 4.99 -16.53
C ARG A 139 -25.54 4.30 -17.80
N ASP A 140 -24.67 4.16 -18.80
CA ASP A 140 -25.04 3.45 -20.02
C ASP A 140 -25.32 1.95 -19.74
N LEU A 141 -24.54 1.28 -18.92
CA LEU A 141 -24.80 -0.09 -18.48
C LEU A 141 -26.17 -0.24 -17.77
N ALA A 142 -26.57 0.76 -16.98
CA ALA A 142 -27.86 0.74 -16.31
C ALA A 142 -29.05 0.92 -17.28
N GLN A 143 -28.86 1.72 -18.34
CA GLN A 143 -29.87 1.98 -19.36
C GLN A 143 -29.94 0.88 -20.43
N ASN A 144 -28.79 0.33 -20.82
CA ASN A 144 -28.63 -0.60 -21.92
C ASN A 144 -27.86 -1.88 -21.50
N PRO A 145 -28.37 -2.68 -20.56
CA PRO A 145 -27.59 -3.81 -19.98
C PRO A 145 -27.23 -4.88 -21.03
N GLY A 146 -28.03 -5.04 -22.08
CA GLY A 146 -27.77 -5.99 -23.16
C GLY A 146 -26.52 -5.70 -24.00
N ASN A 147 -26.02 -4.47 -23.98
CA ASN A 147 -24.82 -4.07 -24.70
C ASN A 147 -23.52 -4.48 -23.98
N TYR A 148 -23.63 -5.08 -22.80
CA TYR A 148 -22.48 -5.34 -21.95
C TYR A 148 -22.35 -6.81 -21.56
N THR A 149 -21.14 -7.31 -21.68
CA THR A 149 -20.74 -8.59 -21.11
C THR A 149 -20.10 -8.38 -19.74
N ARG A 150 -19.80 -9.47 -19.01
CA ARG A 150 -19.06 -9.39 -17.75
C ARG A 150 -17.69 -8.70 -17.90
N ALA A 151 -16.99 -8.97 -18.99
CA ALA A 151 -15.69 -8.38 -19.27
C ALA A 151 -15.82 -6.88 -19.61
N THR A 152 -16.78 -6.50 -20.44
CA THR A 152 -16.97 -5.10 -20.86
C THR A 152 -17.60 -4.21 -19.78
N SER A 153 -18.33 -4.78 -18.82
CA SER A 153 -18.89 -4.06 -17.67
C SER A 153 -17.88 -3.89 -16.50
N TYR A 154 -16.70 -4.51 -16.59
CA TYR A 154 -15.71 -4.45 -15.51
C TYR A 154 -15.38 -3.01 -15.10
N GLY A 155 -15.30 -2.76 -13.80
CA GLY A 155 -15.04 -1.44 -13.23
C GLY A 155 -16.26 -0.51 -13.18
N ALA A 156 -17.18 -0.57 -14.13
CA ALA A 156 -18.40 0.21 -14.14
C ALA A 156 -19.52 -0.47 -13.30
N ALA A 157 -19.60 -1.78 -13.33
CA ALA A 157 -20.64 -2.56 -12.64
C ALA A 157 -20.72 -2.30 -11.11
N LYS A 158 -19.62 -1.89 -10.48
CA LYS A 158 -19.60 -1.53 -9.04
C LYS A 158 -20.41 -0.28 -8.69
N TYR A 159 -20.73 0.54 -9.67
CA TYR A 159 -21.55 1.76 -9.51
C TYR A 159 -23.02 1.55 -9.87
N VAL A 160 -23.38 0.37 -10.36
CA VAL A 160 -24.77 0.00 -10.68
C VAL A 160 -25.29 -0.90 -9.56
N LYS A 161 -26.36 -0.46 -8.89
CA LYS A 161 -27.06 -1.32 -7.92
C LYS A 161 -27.87 -2.37 -8.71
N LYS A 162 -27.77 -3.63 -8.29
CA LYS A 162 -28.71 -4.68 -8.70
C LYS A 162 -30.05 -4.46 -8.01
#